data_4892aa7a9d3c1d8d973a13d6b74ff570
#
_entry.id   4892aa7a9d3c1d8d973a13d6b74ff570
#
_cell.length_a   1.000
_cell.length_b   1.000
_cell.length_c   1.000
_cell.angle_alpha   90.00
_cell.angle_beta   90.00
_cell.angle_gamma   90.00
#
_symmetry.space_group_name_H-M   'P 1'
#
loop_
_entity.id
_entity.type
_entity.pdbx_description
1 polymer ?
#
loop_
_entity_poly.entity_id
_entity_poly.type
_entity_poly.pdbx_seq_one_letter_code
_entity_poly.pdbx_strand_id
1 'polypeptide(L)'
;MNLILDFGNTSIKGGVFDGSILKKTAASYTLKELLAQFDKYTFHKIMIATVVDIPAESMSMIEEKGACTFFTSTTNTPLRNMYASISTLGSDRLAAACGAYLLFKGSAFLVIDAGTCLKYNYTDKLGNYLGGGISPGLSMRLRAMHEYTNRLPL
;
A
#
# COMPACT_ATOMS: atom_id res chain seq x y z
N MET A 1 -3.21 12.76 -15.87
CA MET A 1 -3.32 12.42 -14.43
C MET A 1 -2.35 11.31 -14.06
N ASN A 2 -2.17 11.04 -12.77
CA ASN A 2 -1.36 9.90 -12.31
C ASN A 2 -2.25 8.86 -11.65
N LEU A 3 -1.98 7.58 -11.91
CA LEU A 3 -2.64 6.46 -11.25
C LEU A 3 -1.67 5.82 -10.25
N ILE A 4 -2.15 5.55 -9.05
CA ILE A 4 -1.44 4.76 -8.05
C ILE A 4 -2.18 3.45 -7.89
N LEU A 5 -1.47 2.34 -7.94
CA LEU A 5 -2.01 0.99 -7.71
C LEU A 5 -1.28 0.35 -6.51
N ASP A 6 -2.05 -0.21 -5.59
CA ASP A 6 -1.57 -0.98 -4.43
C ASP A 6 -2.11 -2.40 -4.53
N PHE A 7 -1.21 -3.35 -4.83
CA PHE A 7 -1.53 -4.77 -4.89
C PHE A 7 -1.31 -5.40 -3.52
N GLY A 8 -2.39 -5.48 -2.76
CA GLY A 8 -2.41 -6.14 -1.45
C GLY A 8 -2.79 -7.62 -1.54
N ASN A 9 -2.67 -8.35 -0.42
CA ASN A 9 -3.00 -9.79 -0.35
C ASN A 9 -4.48 -10.09 -0.59
N THR A 10 -5.38 -9.17 -0.28
CA THR A 10 -6.84 -9.40 -0.35
C THR A 10 -7.48 -8.66 -1.52
N SER A 11 -7.00 -7.49 -1.85
CA SER A 11 -7.60 -6.65 -2.90
C SER A 11 -6.57 -5.71 -3.50
N ILE A 12 -6.88 -5.23 -4.70
CA ILE A 12 -6.12 -4.18 -5.38
C ILE A 12 -6.84 -2.86 -5.13
N LYS A 13 -6.10 -1.85 -4.70
CA LYS A 13 -6.61 -0.49 -4.50
C LYS A 13 -6.02 0.45 -5.54
N GLY A 14 -6.78 1.46 -5.92
CA GLY A 14 -6.31 2.46 -6.87
C GLY A 14 -6.70 3.87 -6.44
N GLY A 15 -5.83 4.83 -6.77
CA GLY A 15 -6.07 6.25 -6.57
C GLY A 15 -5.65 7.07 -7.79
N VAL A 16 -6.53 7.93 -8.27
CA VAL A 16 -6.27 8.85 -9.38
C VAL A 16 -5.95 10.23 -8.83
N PHE A 17 -4.82 10.78 -9.23
CA PHE A 17 -4.33 12.06 -8.78
C PHE A 17 -4.16 13.06 -9.95
N ASP A 18 -4.49 14.30 -9.67
CA ASP A 18 -4.17 15.47 -10.48
C ASP A 18 -3.19 16.35 -9.69
N GLY A 19 -1.91 16.25 -10.02
CA GLY A 19 -0.86 16.75 -9.13
C GLY A 19 -0.92 16.08 -7.76
N SER A 20 -1.13 16.84 -6.70
CA SER A 20 -1.31 16.37 -5.32
C SER A 20 -2.76 16.12 -4.93
N ILE A 21 -3.73 16.41 -5.80
CA ILE A 21 -5.16 16.32 -5.49
C ILE A 21 -5.68 14.94 -5.84
N LEU A 22 -6.17 14.22 -4.84
CA LEU A 22 -6.86 12.94 -5.02
C LEU A 22 -8.25 13.17 -5.64
N LYS A 23 -8.46 12.66 -6.87
CA LYS A 23 -9.73 12.80 -7.62
C LYS A 23 -10.67 11.63 -7.41
N LYS A 24 -10.14 10.43 -7.27
CA LYS A 24 -10.94 9.21 -7.10
C LYS A 24 -10.12 8.11 -6.45
N THR A 25 -10.77 7.31 -5.62
CA THR A 25 -10.26 6.03 -5.12
C THR A 25 -11.23 4.92 -5.48
N ALA A 26 -10.70 3.72 -5.64
CA ALA A 26 -11.48 2.50 -5.80
C ALA A 26 -10.69 1.30 -5.27
N ALA A 27 -11.40 0.21 -5.00
CA ALA A 27 -10.81 -1.09 -4.67
C ALA A 27 -11.61 -2.19 -5.38
N SER A 28 -10.93 -3.27 -5.78
CA SER A 28 -11.54 -4.46 -6.34
C SER A 28 -10.69 -5.71 -6.06
N TYR A 29 -11.28 -6.86 -6.23
CA TYR A 29 -10.57 -8.15 -6.19
C TYR A 29 -9.85 -8.46 -7.50
N THR A 30 -10.24 -7.83 -8.60
CA THR A 30 -9.61 -7.99 -9.92
C THR A 30 -9.12 -6.66 -10.47
N LEU A 31 -7.99 -6.69 -11.19
CA LEU A 31 -7.44 -5.50 -11.85
C LEU A 31 -8.39 -4.95 -12.91
N LYS A 32 -9.02 -5.83 -13.70
CA LYS A 32 -9.95 -5.46 -14.77
C LYS A 32 -11.11 -4.61 -14.25
N GLU A 33 -11.75 -5.05 -13.17
CA GLU A 33 -12.84 -4.29 -12.53
C GLU A 33 -12.36 -2.98 -11.93
N LEU A 34 -11.14 -2.97 -11.34
CA LEU A 34 -10.56 -1.76 -10.80
C LEU A 34 -10.29 -0.73 -11.91
N LEU A 35 -9.65 -1.13 -13.01
CA LEU A 35 -9.33 -0.25 -14.12
C LEU A 35 -10.60 0.30 -14.81
N ALA A 36 -11.66 -0.52 -14.94
CA ALA A 36 -12.94 -0.06 -15.48
C ALA A 36 -13.55 1.11 -14.68
N GLN A 37 -13.29 1.18 -13.38
CA GLN A 37 -13.73 2.31 -12.56
C GLN A 37 -12.99 3.61 -12.88
N PHE A 38 -11.88 3.54 -13.58
CA PHE A 38 -11.02 4.67 -13.94
C PHE A 38 -11.00 4.98 -15.45
N ASP A 39 -11.81 4.32 -16.27
CA ASP A 39 -11.81 4.44 -17.74
C ASP A 39 -11.98 5.86 -18.29
N LYS A 40 -12.60 6.77 -17.53
CA LYS A 40 -12.75 8.17 -17.93
C LYS A 40 -11.47 9.01 -17.79
N TYR A 41 -10.40 8.45 -17.22
CA TYR A 41 -9.14 9.16 -16.98
C TYR A 41 -8.04 8.68 -17.92
N THR A 42 -7.20 9.62 -18.36
CA THR A 42 -5.97 9.33 -19.10
C THR A 42 -4.77 9.51 -18.18
N PHE A 43 -3.87 8.54 -18.17
CA PHE A 43 -2.74 8.52 -17.25
C PHE A 43 -1.43 8.84 -17.97
N HIS A 44 -0.63 9.73 -17.37
CA HIS A 44 0.74 10.00 -17.82
C HIS A 44 1.73 9.07 -17.11
N LYS A 45 1.49 8.80 -15.83
CA LYS A 45 2.34 7.93 -15.01
C LYS A 45 1.47 7.02 -14.14
N ILE A 46 1.93 5.80 -13.97
CA ILE A 46 1.34 4.81 -13.09
C ILE A 46 2.40 4.36 -12.09
N MET A 47 2.12 4.53 -10.81
CA MET A 47 2.99 4.03 -9.75
C MET A 47 2.36 2.79 -9.14
N ILE A 48 3.14 1.73 -8.99
CA ILE A 48 2.70 0.43 -8.52
C ILE A 48 3.43 0.11 -7.22
N ALA A 49 2.70 -0.10 -6.15
CA ALA A 49 3.17 -0.75 -4.94
C ALA A 49 2.59 -2.16 -4.90
N THR A 50 3.40 -3.15 -4.52
CA THR A 50 2.93 -4.54 -4.44
C THR A 50 3.61 -5.29 -3.30
N VAL A 51 2.85 -6.17 -2.68
CA VAL A 51 3.32 -7.19 -1.71
C VAL A 51 3.01 -8.61 -2.21
N VAL A 52 2.59 -8.73 -3.48
CA VAL A 52 2.28 -9.99 -4.17
C VAL A 52 2.88 -9.98 -5.57
N ASP A 53 3.03 -11.14 -6.19
CA ASP A 53 3.42 -11.22 -7.60
C ASP A 53 2.27 -10.73 -8.50
N ILE A 54 2.61 -9.92 -9.50
CA ILE A 54 1.64 -9.42 -10.49
C ILE A 54 1.76 -10.29 -11.74
N PRO A 55 0.68 -10.95 -12.18
CA PRO A 55 0.70 -11.73 -13.42
C PRO A 55 1.09 -10.90 -14.64
N ALA A 56 1.80 -11.48 -15.61
CA ALA A 56 2.25 -10.80 -16.82
C ALA A 56 1.10 -10.15 -17.61
N GLU A 57 -0.05 -10.83 -17.70
CA GLU A 57 -1.26 -10.28 -18.33
C GLU A 57 -1.72 -8.99 -17.64
N SER A 58 -1.71 -8.99 -16.31
CA SER A 58 -2.07 -7.80 -15.52
C SER A 58 -1.08 -6.64 -15.76
N MET A 59 0.22 -6.96 -15.85
CA MET A 59 1.22 -5.94 -16.17
C MET A 59 0.98 -5.33 -17.55
N SER A 60 0.73 -6.14 -18.58
CA SER A 60 0.41 -5.66 -19.92
C SER A 60 -0.80 -4.71 -19.93
N MET A 61 -1.86 -5.07 -19.21
CA MET A 61 -3.05 -4.21 -19.08
C MET A 61 -2.75 -2.85 -18.44
N ILE A 62 -1.81 -2.79 -17.49
CA ILE A 62 -1.42 -1.54 -16.83
C ILE A 62 -0.55 -0.71 -17.78
N GLU A 63 0.42 -1.33 -18.46
CA GLU A 63 1.36 -0.67 -19.37
C GLU A 63 0.65 -0.04 -20.57
N GLU A 64 -0.45 -0.62 -21.04
CA GLU A 64 -1.32 -0.02 -22.06
C GLU A 64 -1.97 1.30 -21.59
N LYS A 65 -2.10 1.52 -20.30
CA LYS A 65 -2.73 2.73 -19.74
C LYS A 65 -1.74 3.87 -19.47
N GLY A 66 -0.43 3.60 -19.40
CA GLY A 66 0.58 4.65 -19.19
C GLY A 66 1.94 4.13 -18.71
N ALA A 67 2.89 5.05 -18.57
CA ALA A 67 4.25 4.72 -18.13
C ALA A 67 4.28 4.24 -16.67
N CYS A 68 4.77 3.02 -16.45
CA CYS A 68 4.79 2.35 -15.16
C CYS A 68 6.09 2.57 -14.39
N THR A 69 5.98 2.73 -13.08
CA THR A 69 7.11 2.78 -12.14
C THR A 69 6.73 2.01 -10.87
N PHE A 70 7.63 1.17 -10.38
CA PHE A 70 7.41 0.47 -9.11
C PHE A 70 7.89 1.32 -7.93
N PHE A 71 7.06 1.38 -6.90
CA PHE A 71 7.42 1.89 -5.60
C PHE A 71 7.94 0.74 -4.74
N THR A 72 9.18 0.87 -4.29
CA THR A 72 9.89 -0.18 -3.51
C THR A 72 10.45 0.41 -2.21
N SER A 73 10.97 -0.43 -1.34
CA SER A 73 11.65 -0.01 -0.12
C SER A 73 12.91 0.85 -0.36
N THR A 74 13.45 0.83 -1.60
CA THR A 74 14.62 1.62 -2.03
C THR A 74 14.26 2.86 -2.85
N THR A 75 12.97 3.07 -3.13
CA THR A 75 12.51 4.28 -3.83
C THR A 75 12.90 5.52 -3.03
N ASN A 76 13.43 6.53 -3.72
CA ASN A 76 13.74 7.81 -3.07
C ASN A 76 12.45 8.48 -2.57
N THR A 77 12.40 8.76 -1.27
CA THR A 77 11.24 9.30 -0.58
C THR A 77 11.62 10.50 0.27
N PRO A 78 10.65 11.32 0.71
CA PRO A 78 10.95 12.42 1.64
C PRO A 78 11.35 11.94 3.05
N LEU A 79 11.21 10.66 3.36
CA LEU A 79 11.62 10.05 4.61
C LEU A 79 13.04 9.49 4.51
N ARG A 80 13.79 9.60 5.60
CA ARG A 80 15.04 8.86 5.77
C ARG A 80 14.71 7.45 6.28
N ASN A 81 14.86 6.46 5.41
CA ASN A 81 14.58 5.07 5.76
C ASN A 81 15.69 4.51 6.66
N MET A 82 15.38 4.31 7.94
CA MET A 82 16.27 3.77 8.98
C MET A 82 15.90 2.33 9.37
N TYR A 83 15.05 1.66 8.55
CA TYR A 83 14.64 0.28 8.81
C TYR A 83 15.83 -0.67 8.71
N ALA A 84 16.01 -1.53 9.72
CA ALA A 84 17.21 -2.37 9.85
C ALA A 84 17.43 -3.34 8.68
N SER A 85 16.33 -3.87 8.08
CA SER A 85 16.39 -4.78 6.91
C SER A 85 15.59 -4.21 5.74
N ILE A 86 16.16 -3.23 5.04
CA ILE A 86 15.50 -2.49 3.95
C ILE A 86 14.94 -3.43 2.88
N SER A 87 15.67 -4.50 2.53
CA SER A 87 15.26 -5.48 1.51
C SER A 87 13.99 -6.26 1.85
N THR A 88 13.63 -6.36 3.13
CA THR A 88 12.43 -7.06 3.59
C THR A 88 11.27 -6.12 3.95
N LEU A 89 11.48 -4.82 3.83
CA LEU A 89 10.44 -3.83 4.11
C LEU A 89 9.37 -3.84 3.01
N GLY A 90 8.13 -4.12 3.36
CA GLY A 90 7.00 -3.98 2.45
C GLY A 90 6.84 -2.55 1.94
N SER A 91 6.67 -2.40 0.63
CA SER A 91 6.49 -1.10 -0.02
C SER A 91 5.25 -0.36 0.49
N ASP A 92 4.18 -1.06 0.79
CA ASP A 92 2.95 -0.55 1.38
C ASP A 92 3.18 0.19 2.71
N ARG A 93 4.07 -0.34 3.56
CA ARG A 93 4.42 0.25 4.85
C ARG A 93 5.16 1.59 4.68
N LEU A 94 6.15 1.61 3.79
CA LEU A 94 6.89 2.85 3.49
C LEU A 94 5.99 3.89 2.82
N ALA A 95 5.13 3.47 1.87
CA ALA A 95 4.18 4.34 1.20
C ALA A 95 3.21 5.01 2.19
N ALA A 96 2.65 4.23 3.14
CA ALA A 96 1.77 4.74 4.18
C ALA A 96 2.47 5.78 5.08
N ALA A 97 3.74 5.52 5.46
CA ALA A 97 4.54 6.46 6.23
C ALA A 97 4.84 7.75 5.44
N CYS A 98 5.14 7.65 4.13
CA CYS A 98 5.32 8.82 3.27
C CYS A 98 4.06 9.67 3.17
N GLY A 99 2.90 9.04 3.02
CA GLY A 99 1.61 9.74 3.01
C GLY A 99 1.34 10.50 4.31
N ALA A 100 1.57 9.85 5.45
CA ALA A 100 1.43 10.48 6.77
C ALA A 100 2.43 11.63 6.98
N TYR A 101 3.66 11.48 6.51
CA TYR A 101 4.67 12.54 6.61
C TYR A 101 4.25 13.83 5.90
N LEU A 102 3.59 13.72 4.74
CA LEU A 102 3.09 14.90 4.03
C LEU A 102 1.98 15.63 4.81
N LEU A 103 1.19 14.89 5.60
CA LEU A 103 0.09 15.43 6.42
C LEU A 103 0.59 15.99 7.77
N PHE A 104 1.61 15.36 8.36
CA PHE A 104 2.10 15.63 9.72
C PHE A 104 3.58 16.06 9.73
N LYS A 105 4.00 16.78 8.71
CA LYS A 105 5.39 17.23 8.53
C LYS A 105 5.91 17.97 9.77
N GLY A 106 7.10 17.60 10.24
CA GLY A 106 7.72 18.17 11.43
C GLY A 106 7.25 17.59 12.76
N SER A 107 6.33 16.62 12.73
CA SER A 107 5.86 15.89 13.92
C SER A 107 6.32 14.44 13.89
N ALA A 108 6.45 13.83 15.06
CA ALA A 108 6.54 12.38 15.17
C ALA A 108 5.14 11.78 15.03
N PHE A 109 5.01 10.64 14.35
CA PHE A 109 3.73 9.99 14.16
C PHE A 109 3.84 8.47 14.10
N LEU A 110 2.74 7.81 14.44
CA LEU A 110 2.54 6.38 14.28
C LEU A 110 1.41 6.15 13.26
N VAL A 111 1.73 5.47 12.16
CA VAL A 111 0.71 4.99 11.21
C VAL A 111 0.26 3.61 11.64
N ILE A 112 -1.03 3.42 11.79
CA ILE A 112 -1.67 2.13 12.04
C ILE A 112 -2.49 1.77 10.79
N ASP A 113 -2.06 0.73 10.07
CA ASP A 113 -2.80 0.15 8.95
C ASP A 113 -3.51 -1.12 9.43
N ALA A 114 -4.83 -1.03 9.56
CA ALA A 114 -5.68 -2.11 10.04
C ALA A 114 -6.36 -2.80 8.85
N GLY A 115 -5.69 -3.80 8.28
CA GLY A 115 -6.17 -4.62 7.17
C GLY A 115 -6.11 -6.12 7.47
N THR A 116 -5.72 -6.91 6.48
CA THR A 116 -5.44 -8.35 6.63
C THR A 116 -4.45 -8.60 7.76
N CYS A 117 -3.40 -7.77 7.83
CA CYS A 117 -2.53 -7.63 9.00
C CYS A 117 -2.74 -6.27 9.64
N LEU A 118 -2.46 -6.16 10.92
CA LEU A 118 -2.35 -4.91 11.64
C LEU A 118 -0.88 -4.50 11.65
N LYS A 119 -0.56 -3.39 10.98
CA LYS A 119 0.81 -2.90 10.81
C LYS A 119 0.98 -1.59 11.56
N TYR A 120 2.11 -1.44 12.22
CA TYR A 120 2.51 -0.24 12.94
C TYR A 120 3.78 0.32 12.30
N ASN A 121 3.80 1.61 12.02
CA ASN A 121 4.94 2.27 11.36
C ASN A 121 5.19 3.61 12.04
N TYR A 122 6.32 3.72 12.71
CA TYR A 122 6.72 4.92 13.44
C TYR A 122 7.73 5.74 12.64
N THR A 123 7.52 7.04 12.63
CA THR A 123 8.43 8.04 12.05
C THR A 123 8.64 9.15 13.08
N ASP A 124 9.89 9.52 13.32
CA ASP A 124 10.21 10.59 14.24
C ASP A 124 10.00 12.00 13.64
N LYS A 125 10.14 13.03 14.48
CA LYS A 125 9.96 14.43 14.07
C LYS A 125 10.98 14.93 13.03
N LEU A 126 12.10 14.21 12.84
CA LEU A 126 13.13 14.53 11.86
C LEU A 126 12.86 13.84 10.51
N GLY A 127 11.80 13.06 10.40
CA GLY A 127 11.47 12.30 9.20
C GLY A 127 12.25 10.98 9.08
N ASN A 128 12.83 10.47 10.16
CA ASN A 128 13.44 9.14 10.16
C ASN A 128 12.34 8.10 10.31
N TYR A 129 12.16 7.25 9.29
CA TYR A 129 11.28 6.09 9.34
C TYR A 129 12.01 4.95 10.09
N LEU A 130 11.54 4.65 11.28
CA LEU A 130 12.15 3.65 12.17
C LEU A 130 11.51 2.26 12.05
N GLY A 131 10.41 2.14 11.27
CA GLY A 131 9.67 0.90 11.13
C GLY A 131 8.66 0.72 12.25
N GLY A 132 8.50 -0.51 12.71
CA GLY A 132 7.52 -0.89 13.74
C GLY A 132 7.24 -2.38 13.71
N GLY A 133 5.97 -2.80 13.87
CA GLY A 133 5.56 -4.20 13.96
C GLY A 133 4.49 -4.57 12.97
N ILE A 134 4.31 -5.89 12.81
CA ILE A 134 3.19 -6.51 12.10
C ILE A 134 2.58 -7.54 13.04
N SER A 135 1.25 -7.57 13.13
CA SER A 135 0.52 -8.60 13.86
C SER A 135 -0.69 -9.07 13.03
N PRO A 136 -1.26 -10.23 13.34
CA PRO A 136 -2.47 -10.68 12.65
C PRO A 136 -3.60 -9.64 12.77
N GLY A 137 -4.31 -9.37 11.68
CA GLY A 137 -5.52 -8.56 11.69
C GLY A 137 -6.68 -9.26 12.40
N LEU A 138 -7.80 -8.56 12.60
CA LEU A 138 -8.92 -9.09 13.40
C LEU A 138 -9.44 -10.43 12.86
N SER A 139 -9.71 -10.52 11.55
CA SER A 139 -10.22 -11.76 10.94
C SER A 139 -9.22 -12.92 11.05
N MET A 140 -7.91 -12.64 10.93
CA MET A 140 -6.89 -13.67 11.11
C MET A 140 -6.86 -14.19 12.54
N ARG A 141 -7.02 -13.32 13.54
CA ARG A 141 -7.07 -13.71 14.97
C ARG A 141 -8.29 -14.58 15.27
N LEU A 142 -9.46 -14.17 14.76
CA LEU A 142 -10.70 -14.93 14.94
C LEU A 142 -10.60 -16.32 14.30
N ARG A 143 -10.11 -16.39 13.06
CA ARG A 143 -9.88 -17.67 12.36
C ARG A 143 -8.88 -18.55 13.10
N ALA A 144 -7.77 -17.98 13.58
CA ALA A 144 -6.79 -18.75 14.35
C ALA A 144 -7.40 -19.31 15.64
N MET A 145 -8.20 -18.54 16.36
CA MET A 145 -8.88 -19.03 17.55
C MET A 145 -9.87 -20.17 17.23
N HIS A 146 -10.59 -20.07 16.13
CA HIS A 146 -11.48 -21.14 15.67
C HIS A 146 -10.68 -22.39 15.26
N GLU A 147 -9.64 -22.23 14.46
CA GLU A 147 -8.89 -23.32 13.85
C GLU A 147 -8.02 -24.08 14.88
N TYR A 148 -7.43 -23.36 15.84
CA TYR A 148 -6.52 -23.93 16.82
C TYR A 148 -7.19 -24.27 18.17
N THR A 149 -8.54 -24.21 18.25
CA THR A 149 -9.28 -24.66 19.45
C THR A 149 -10.50 -25.49 19.09
N ASN A 150 -10.90 -26.39 19.99
CA ASN A 150 -11.98 -27.33 19.68
C ASN A 150 -13.41 -26.75 19.81
N ARG A 151 -13.59 -25.58 20.43
CA ARG A 151 -14.92 -25.10 20.83
C ARG A 151 -15.22 -23.65 20.48
N LEU A 152 -14.24 -22.89 19.97
CA LEU A 152 -14.50 -21.50 19.63
C LEU A 152 -15.13 -21.41 18.24
N PRO A 153 -16.28 -20.71 18.10
CA PRO A 153 -16.89 -20.46 16.79
C PRO A 153 -16.04 -19.49 15.97
N LEU A 154 -16.27 -19.49 14.64
CA LEU A 154 -15.67 -18.50 13.73
C LEU A 154 -16.43 -17.18 13.84
#